data_d96893edb1d9ec05c88e60d6e3c2e96b
#
_entry.id   d96893edb1d9ec05c88e60d6e3c2e96b
#
_cell.length_a   1.000
_cell.length_b   1.000
_cell.length_c   1.000
_cell.angle_alpha   90.00
_cell.angle_beta   90.00
_cell.angle_gamma   90.00
#
_symmetry.space_group_name_H-M   'P 1'
#
loop_
_entity.id
_entity.type
_entity.pdbx_description
1 polymer ?
#
loop_
_entity_poly.entity_id
_entity_poly.type
_entity_poly.pdbx_seq_one_letter_code
_entity_poly.pdbx_strand_id
1 'polypeptide(L)'
;MLMTVLKGDLAIQQSMALIRLFKQMKDYIVAENQQLPGTAGIAQIAAQTAQNTHEIAVVSAEVKELSGEVRDIRSDLGKINMDLQMVMENFVDPSTYKHFLILNGQKLEADVAYAQIYGMAKKTLLIVDNYVDIKTLNLLRNAHKGVSILIASDQYTRITDDMLNDFRAAMPGISIDKISAAHKFHDRYILIDIKTKSEKLYHCGASSKDAGNKITTIVQLDDIEVYRSMFEELYTRQEQHGG
;
A
#
# COMPACT_ATOMS: atom_id res chain seq x y z
N MET A 1 44.01 -66.89 -8.28
CA MET A 1 44.83 -67.64 -7.28
C MET A 1 46.09 -68.13 -7.96
N LEU A 2 47.15 -67.30 -7.91
CA LEU A 2 48.49 -67.68 -8.44
C LEU A 2 49.53 -67.21 -7.43
N MET A 3 49.62 -67.92 -6.35
CA MET A 3 50.80 -67.94 -5.47
C MET A 3 51.51 -69.26 -5.66
N THR A 4 52.11 -69.46 -6.81
CA THR A 4 52.93 -70.59 -7.07
C THR A 4 54.34 -70.21 -6.69
N VAL A 5 54.78 -70.83 -5.62
CA VAL A 5 56.10 -71.19 -5.21
C VAL A 5 57.22 -70.71 -6.15
N LEU A 6 57.65 -69.50 -5.91
CA LEU A 6 58.93 -69.06 -6.41
C LEU A 6 60.00 -69.54 -5.45
N LYS A 7 60.82 -70.47 -5.91
CA LYS A 7 61.96 -71.00 -5.16
C LYS A 7 63.21 -70.23 -5.56
N GLY A 8 63.75 -69.45 -4.61
CA GLY A 8 64.98 -68.68 -4.77
C GLY A 8 64.92 -67.37 -3.94
N ASP A 9 66.09 -66.90 -3.53
CA ASP A 9 66.20 -65.72 -2.65
C ASP A 9 65.50 -64.46 -3.26
N LEU A 10 65.55 -64.31 -4.59
CA LEU A 10 64.88 -63.19 -5.27
C LEU A 10 63.35 -63.34 -5.18
N ALA A 11 62.84 -64.52 -5.31
CA ALA A 11 61.42 -64.82 -5.22
C ALA A 11 60.88 -64.59 -3.80
N ILE A 12 61.64 -64.90 -2.80
CA ILE A 12 61.31 -64.63 -1.39
C ILE A 12 61.32 -63.14 -1.13
N GLN A 13 62.34 -62.42 -1.64
CA GLN A 13 62.37 -60.93 -1.53
C GLN A 13 61.17 -60.28 -2.21
N GLN A 14 60.80 -60.69 -3.42
CA GLN A 14 59.64 -60.17 -4.13
C GLN A 14 58.33 -60.48 -3.38
N SER A 15 58.19 -61.67 -2.85
CA SER A 15 57.02 -62.05 -2.05
C SER A 15 56.95 -61.24 -0.76
N MET A 16 58.06 -61.01 -0.08
CA MET A 16 58.08 -60.15 1.10
C MET A 16 57.78 -58.69 0.77
N ALA A 17 58.27 -58.17 -0.36
CA ALA A 17 57.92 -56.81 -0.84
C ALA A 17 56.41 -56.67 -1.15
N LEU A 18 55.83 -57.68 -1.80
CA LEU A 18 54.40 -57.71 -2.09
C LEU A 18 53.55 -57.78 -0.82
N ILE A 19 53.94 -58.55 0.16
CA ILE A 19 53.25 -58.62 1.46
C ILE A 19 53.33 -57.30 2.20
N ARG A 20 54.52 -56.63 2.16
CA ARG A 20 54.63 -55.23 2.75
C ARG A 20 53.75 -54.21 2.05
N LEU A 21 53.72 -54.16 0.72
CA LEU A 21 52.84 -53.29 -0.06
C LEU A 21 51.40 -53.60 0.24
N PHE A 22 50.99 -54.87 0.30
CA PHE A 22 49.62 -55.22 0.64
C PHE A 22 49.23 -54.76 2.06
N LYS A 23 50.16 -54.92 3.03
CA LYS A 23 49.94 -54.38 4.38
C LYS A 23 49.82 -52.90 4.39
N GLN A 24 50.70 -52.17 3.69
CA GLN A 24 50.61 -50.67 3.59
C GLN A 24 49.30 -50.22 2.93
N MET A 25 48.87 -50.88 1.85
CA MET A 25 47.58 -50.56 1.19
C MET A 25 46.42 -50.87 2.11
N LYS A 26 46.43 -51.98 2.85
CA LYS A 26 45.41 -52.28 3.86
C LYS A 26 45.37 -51.23 4.96
N ASP A 27 46.53 -50.85 5.49
CA ASP A 27 46.63 -49.87 6.56
C ASP A 27 46.21 -48.48 6.07
N TYR A 28 46.49 -48.14 4.80
CA TYR A 28 45.97 -46.86 4.15
C TYR A 28 44.47 -46.93 4.00
N ILE A 29 43.88 -48.02 3.50
CA ILE A 29 42.45 -48.19 3.36
C ILE A 29 41.74 -48.08 4.72
N VAL A 30 42.30 -48.65 5.77
CA VAL A 30 41.74 -48.58 7.12
C VAL A 30 41.83 -47.16 7.66
N ALA A 31 42.95 -46.45 7.44
CA ALA A 31 43.10 -45.07 7.86
C ALA A 31 42.14 -44.13 7.10
N GLU A 32 41.97 -44.33 5.79
CA GLU A 32 41.05 -43.55 4.96
C GLU A 32 39.58 -43.80 5.35
N ASN A 33 39.23 -45.07 5.64
CA ASN A 33 37.91 -45.43 6.16
C ASN A 33 37.65 -44.87 7.59
N GLN A 34 38.70 -44.65 8.38
CA GLN A 34 38.57 -43.97 9.70
C GLN A 34 38.44 -42.45 9.56
N GLN A 35 38.86 -41.86 8.44
CA GLN A 35 38.65 -40.42 8.12
C GLN A 35 37.30 -40.14 7.44
N LEU A 36 36.62 -41.16 6.90
CA LEU A 36 35.22 -41.04 6.52
C LEU A 36 34.43 -40.70 7.80
N PRO A 37 33.52 -39.68 7.73
CA PRO A 37 32.73 -39.31 8.90
C PRO A 37 32.12 -40.59 9.48
N GLY A 38 32.55 -40.96 10.70
CA GLY A 38 32.07 -42.15 11.40
C GLY A 38 30.54 -42.09 11.49
N THR A 39 29.92 -43.17 11.90
CA THR A 39 28.45 -43.29 12.02
C THR A 39 27.78 -42.09 12.69
N ALA A 40 28.49 -41.40 13.60
CA ALA A 40 28.04 -40.14 14.21
C ALA A 40 27.93 -38.98 13.21
N GLY A 41 28.89 -38.82 12.28
CA GLY A 41 28.85 -37.79 11.23
C GLY A 41 27.74 -38.05 10.21
N ILE A 42 27.55 -39.32 9.82
CA ILE A 42 26.44 -39.72 8.93
C ILE A 42 25.08 -39.46 9.60
N ALA A 43 24.95 -39.79 10.88
CA ALA A 43 23.72 -39.50 11.65
C ALA A 43 23.43 -38.00 11.76
N GLN A 44 24.47 -37.18 11.96
CA GLN A 44 24.32 -35.72 12.00
C GLN A 44 23.90 -35.14 10.64
N ILE A 45 24.52 -35.61 9.55
CA ILE A 45 24.12 -35.19 8.18
C ILE A 45 22.67 -35.62 7.89
N ALA A 46 22.30 -36.86 8.26
CA ALA A 46 20.94 -37.35 8.09
C ALA A 46 19.91 -36.49 8.88
N ALA A 47 20.23 -36.15 10.13
CA ALA A 47 19.38 -35.27 10.95
C ALA A 47 19.23 -33.85 10.34
N GLN A 48 20.35 -33.28 9.89
CA GLN A 48 20.33 -31.96 9.23
C GLN A 48 19.53 -32.00 7.90
N THR A 49 19.70 -33.08 7.13
CA THR A 49 18.94 -33.27 5.88
C THR A 49 17.44 -33.40 6.16
N ALA A 50 17.04 -34.11 7.20
CA ALA A 50 15.65 -34.26 7.60
C ALA A 50 15.06 -32.92 8.05
N GLN A 51 15.81 -32.13 8.83
CA GLN A 51 15.42 -30.79 9.24
C GLN A 51 15.27 -29.85 8.05
N ASN A 52 16.27 -29.81 7.15
CA ASN A 52 16.19 -28.99 5.94
C ASN A 52 15.00 -29.39 5.05
N THR A 53 14.71 -30.67 4.95
CA THR A 53 13.55 -31.17 4.19
C THR A 53 12.25 -30.70 4.80
N HIS A 54 12.14 -30.67 6.14
CA HIS A 54 10.99 -30.16 6.85
C HIS A 54 10.84 -28.63 6.63
N GLU A 55 11.92 -27.87 6.77
CA GLU A 55 11.92 -26.43 6.54
C GLU A 55 11.54 -26.08 5.09
N ILE A 56 12.05 -26.80 4.11
CA ILE A 56 11.67 -26.66 2.70
C ILE A 56 10.17 -26.92 2.51
N ALA A 57 9.61 -27.92 3.17
CA ALA A 57 8.19 -28.23 3.08
C ALA A 57 7.33 -27.09 3.65
N VAL A 58 7.73 -26.50 4.79
CA VAL A 58 7.06 -25.37 5.41
C VAL A 58 7.11 -24.14 4.49
N VAL A 59 8.30 -23.76 4.04
CA VAL A 59 8.49 -22.61 3.12
C VAL A 59 7.72 -22.82 1.82
N SER A 60 7.68 -24.05 1.29
CA SER A 60 6.91 -24.35 0.07
C SER A 60 5.40 -24.18 0.28
N ALA A 61 4.89 -24.49 1.46
CA ALA A 61 3.48 -24.26 1.81
C ALA A 61 3.17 -22.78 1.90
N GLU A 62 4.01 -22.00 2.59
CA GLU A 62 3.87 -20.52 2.70
C GLU A 62 3.95 -19.83 1.34
N VAL A 63 4.89 -20.23 0.48
CA VAL A 63 5.01 -19.69 -0.89
C VAL A 63 3.75 -20.00 -1.72
N LYS A 64 3.14 -21.17 -1.52
CA LYS A 64 1.90 -21.54 -2.21
C LYS A 64 0.71 -20.68 -1.73
N GLU A 65 0.63 -20.42 -0.44
CA GLU A 65 -0.40 -19.54 0.17
C GLU A 65 -0.24 -18.10 -0.34
N LEU A 66 0.97 -17.53 -0.21
CA LEU A 66 1.31 -16.21 -0.74
C LEU A 66 1.00 -16.07 -2.25
N SER A 67 1.26 -17.13 -3.02
CA SER A 67 0.95 -17.15 -4.46
C SER A 67 -0.56 -17.09 -4.71
N GLY A 68 -1.37 -17.67 -3.82
CA GLY A 68 -2.82 -17.55 -3.80
C GLY A 68 -3.26 -16.11 -3.55
N GLU A 69 -2.79 -15.52 -2.46
CA GLU A 69 -3.11 -14.13 -2.09
C GLU A 69 -2.72 -13.12 -3.19
N VAL A 70 -1.53 -13.27 -3.77
CA VAL A 70 -1.08 -12.43 -4.89
C VAL A 70 -2.01 -12.54 -6.11
N ARG A 71 -2.54 -13.75 -6.37
CA ARG A 71 -3.50 -13.96 -7.46
C ARG A 71 -4.82 -13.24 -7.19
N ASP A 72 -5.32 -13.31 -5.95
CA ASP A 72 -6.55 -12.67 -5.54
C ASP A 72 -6.42 -11.16 -5.58
N ILE A 73 -5.32 -10.61 -5.07
CA ILE A 73 -4.99 -9.17 -5.17
C ILE A 73 -4.93 -8.72 -6.63
N ARG A 74 -4.33 -9.49 -7.53
CA ARG A 74 -4.30 -9.16 -8.97
C ARG A 74 -5.70 -9.18 -9.59
N SER A 75 -6.55 -10.12 -9.19
CA SER A 75 -7.94 -10.19 -9.64
C SER A 75 -8.73 -8.96 -9.19
N ASP A 76 -8.56 -8.54 -7.94
CA ASP A 76 -9.25 -7.38 -7.39
C ASP A 76 -8.74 -6.07 -7.99
N LEU A 77 -7.44 -5.94 -8.22
CA LEU A 77 -6.87 -4.82 -9.00
C LEU A 77 -7.42 -4.76 -10.42
N GLY A 78 -7.64 -5.92 -11.06
CA GLY A 78 -8.28 -5.99 -12.38
C GLY A 78 -9.72 -5.47 -12.36
N LYS A 79 -10.51 -5.84 -11.35
CA LYS A 79 -11.86 -5.32 -11.16
C LYS A 79 -11.86 -3.82 -10.90
N ILE A 80 -11.01 -3.36 -9.98
CA ILE A 80 -10.86 -1.93 -9.66
C ILE A 80 -10.51 -1.12 -10.92
N ASN A 81 -9.60 -1.61 -11.76
CA ASN A 81 -9.24 -0.92 -13.00
C ASN A 81 -10.40 -0.89 -14.01
N MET A 82 -11.19 -1.97 -14.14
CA MET A 82 -12.38 -1.98 -14.99
C MET A 82 -13.46 -1.03 -14.45
N ASP A 83 -13.68 -1.02 -13.15
CA ASP A 83 -14.63 -0.10 -12.51
C ASP A 83 -14.17 1.35 -12.70
N LEU A 84 -12.88 1.64 -12.53
CA LEU A 84 -12.30 2.95 -12.78
C LEU A 84 -12.48 3.40 -14.24
N GLN A 85 -12.30 2.49 -15.20
CA GLN A 85 -12.52 2.78 -16.62
C GLN A 85 -13.99 3.06 -16.91
N MET A 86 -14.92 2.27 -16.37
CA MET A 86 -16.37 2.54 -16.48
C MET A 86 -16.74 3.88 -15.86
N VAL A 87 -16.13 4.25 -14.72
CA VAL A 87 -16.30 5.55 -14.09
C VAL A 87 -15.86 6.66 -15.04
N MET A 88 -14.66 6.54 -15.62
CA MET A 88 -14.12 7.55 -16.54
C MET A 88 -14.96 7.68 -17.81
N GLU A 89 -15.57 6.59 -18.31
CA GLU A 89 -16.43 6.61 -19.48
C GLU A 89 -17.84 7.20 -19.20
N ASN A 90 -18.30 7.14 -17.95
CA ASN A 90 -19.61 7.64 -17.53
C ASN A 90 -19.61 9.11 -17.07
N PHE A 91 -18.46 9.79 -17.05
CA PHE A 91 -18.43 11.22 -16.78
C PHE A 91 -19.05 11.99 -17.96
N VAL A 92 -19.95 12.90 -17.64
CA VAL A 92 -20.66 13.74 -18.64
C VAL A 92 -19.67 14.59 -19.43
N ASP A 93 -18.51 14.91 -18.86
CA ASP A 93 -17.35 15.50 -19.56
C ASP A 93 -16.06 15.24 -18.76
N PRO A 94 -15.34 14.16 -19.05
CA PRO A 94 -14.10 13.82 -18.35
C PRO A 94 -12.98 14.84 -18.54
N SER A 95 -13.09 15.74 -19.53
CA SER A 95 -12.05 16.74 -19.80
C SER A 95 -12.17 18.00 -18.94
N THR A 96 -13.35 18.30 -18.43
CA THR A 96 -13.62 19.54 -17.69
C THR A 96 -13.80 19.34 -16.19
N TYR A 97 -14.16 18.16 -15.73
CA TYR A 97 -14.48 17.85 -14.31
C TYR A 97 -15.49 18.84 -13.69
N LYS A 98 -16.42 19.33 -14.50
CA LYS A 98 -17.39 20.33 -14.06
C LYS A 98 -18.60 19.73 -13.36
N HIS A 99 -19.08 18.59 -13.85
CA HIS A 99 -20.31 17.98 -13.38
C HIS A 99 -20.13 16.47 -13.20
N PHE A 100 -20.57 15.98 -12.06
CA PHE A 100 -20.57 14.54 -11.76
C PHE A 100 -21.98 14.13 -11.36
N LEU A 101 -22.50 13.08 -11.97
CA LEU A 101 -23.69 12.37 -11.53
C LEU A 101 -23.22 11.04 -10.93
N ILE A 102 -23.47 10.86 -9.64
CA ILE A 102 -23.11 9.64 -8.90
C ILE A 102 -24.40 8.90 -8.57
N LEU A 103 -24.51 7.68 -9.07
CA LEU A 103 -25.69 6.84 -8.85
C LEU A 103 -25.59 6.07 -7.53
N ASN A 104 -26.70 5.48 -7.12
CA ASN A 104 -26.73 4.61 -5.94
C ASN A 104 -25.82 3.39 -6.15
N GLY A 105 -24.97 3.10 -5.17
CA GLY A 105 -23.98 2.01 -5.21
C GLY A 105 -22.62 2.42 -5.75
N GLN A 106 -22.48 3.56 -6.41
CA GLN A 106 -21.24 4.07 -7.00
C GLN A 106 -20.32 4.75 -5.97
N LYS A 107 -19.89 4.02 -4.94
CA LYS A 107 -19.03 4.56 -3.87
C LYS A 107 -17.60 4.84 -4.33
N LEU A 108 -17.06 3.95 -5.18
CA LEU A 108 -15.71 4.12 -5.72
C LEU A 108 -15.64 5.31 -6.66
N GLU A 109 -16.64 5.47 -7.51
CA GLU A 109 -16.78 6.60 -8.43
C GLU A 109 -16.87 7.92 -7.68
N ALA A 110 -17.64 7.93 -6.59
CA ALA A 110 -17.71 9.07 -5.71
C ALA A 110 -16.33 9.42 -5.11
N ASP A 111 -15.60 8.43 -4.65
CA ASP A 111 -14.26 8.62 -4.08
C ASP A 111 -13.29 9.17 -5.11
N VAL A 112 -13.32 8.65 -6.34
CA VAL A 112 -12.51 9.15 -7.46
C VAL A 112 -12.87 10.61 -7.78
N ALA A 113 -14.16 10.95 -7.85
CA ALA A 113 -14.61 12.32 -8.13
C ALA A 113 -14.10 13.31 -7.06
N TYR A 114 -14.26 12.99 -5.79
CA TYR A 114 -13.75 13.83 -4.70
C TYR A 114 -12.23 13.92 -4.67
N ALA A 115 -11.52 12.80 -4.88
CA ALA A 115 -10.06 12.78 -4.95
C ALA A 115 -9.54 13.67 -6.09
N GLN A 116 -10.18 13.63 -7.26
CA GLN A 116 -9.86 14.48 -8.40
C GLN A 116 -10.09 15.96 -8.08
N ILE A 117 -11.25 16.30 -7.50
CA ILE A 117 -11.57 17.69 -7.12
C ILE A 117 -10.53 18.21 -6.12
N TYR A 118 -10.22 17.45 -5.06
CA TYR A 118 -9.21 17.84 -4.06
C TYR A 118 -7.80 17.96 -4.67
N GLY A 119 -7.47 17.08 -5.61
CA GLY A 119 -6.21 17.11 -6.34
C GLY A 119 -6.05 18.30 -7.29
N MET A 120 -7.12 19.04 -7.62
CA MET A 120 -7.01 20.26 -8.43
C MET A 120 -6.46 21.46 -7.67
N ALA A 121 -6.55 21.46 -6.33
CA ALA A 121 -6.08 22.57 -5.51
C ALA A 121 -4.56 22.75 -5.60
N LYS A 122 -4.12 23.99 -5.82
CA LYS A 122 -2.69 24.37 -5.92
C LYS A 122 -2.24 25.25 -4.77
N LYS A 123 -3.16 25.99 -4.14
CA LYS A 123 -2.88 26.94 -3.05
C LYS A 123 -3.79 26.73 -1.86
N THR A 124 -5.10 26.77 -2.08
CA THR A 124 -6.09 26.68 -1.00
C THR A 124 -7.21 25.74 -1.36
N LEU A 125 -7.72 25.05 -0.35
CA LEU A 125 -8.86 24.15 -0.46
C LEU A 125 -9.75 24.36 0.77
N LEU A 126 -10.93 24.96 0.56
CA LEU A 126 -11.96 25.09 1.59
C LEU A 126 -13.03 24.03 1.36
N ILE A 127 -13.36 23.30 2.40
CA ILE A 127 -14.43 22.30 2.42
C ILE A 127 -15.47 22.77 3.44
N VAL A 128 -16.68 23.05 2.99
CA VAL A 128 -17.83 23.31 3.84
C VAL A 128 -18.70 22.06 3.85
N ASP A 129 -18.61 21.28 4.91
CA ASP A 129 -19.38 20.03 5.04
C ASP A 129 -19.50 19.61 6.50
N ASN A 130 -20.72 19.43 6.98
CA ASN A 130 -21.01 19.05 8.35
C ASN A 130 -20.79 17.55 8.64
N TYR A 131 -20.57 16.73 7.63
CA TYR A 131 -20.51 15.26 7.76
C TYR A 131 -19.14 14.68 7.42
N VAL A 132 -18.07 15.44 7.65
CA VAL A 132 -16.70 15.00 7.39
C VAL A 132 -16.21 13.98 8.43
N ASP A 133 -15.39 13.00 7.97
CA ASP A 133 -14.79 11.96 8.80
C ASP A 133 -13.42 11.52 8.28
N ILE A 134 -12.91 10.39 8.78
CA ILE A 134 -11.61 9.82 8.39
C ILE A 134 -11.53 9.51 6.87
N LYS A 135 -12.64 9.15 6.23
CA LYS A 135 -12.67 8.94 4.78
C LYS A 135 -12.39 10.23 4.03
N THR A 136 -12.97 11.36 4.49
CA THR A 136 -12.66 12.69 3.95
C THR A 136 -11.17 12.99 4.05
N LEU A 137 -10.53 12.75 5.22
CA LEU A 137 -9.09 12.95 5.39
C LEU A 137 -8.28 12.07 4.44
N ASN A 138 -8.68 10.82 4.25
CA ASN A 138 -7.99 9.93 3.30
C ASN A 138 -8.07 10.46 1.85
N LEU A 139 -9.21 10.98 1.42
CA LEU A 139 -9.36 11.58 0.10
C LEU A 139 -8.53 12.87 -0.05
N LEU A 140 -8.39 13.66 1.02
CA LEU A 140 -7.57 14.88 1.05
C LEU A 140 -6.06 14.63 0.86
N ARG A 141 -5.59 13.41 1.04
CA ARG A 141 -4.19 13.03 0.72
C ARG A 141 -3.86 13.20 -0.77
N ASN A 142 -4.85 13.35 -1.64
CA ASN A 142 -4.66 13.66 -3.06
C ASN A 142 -4.35 15.14 -3.33
N ALA A 143 -4.47 16.03 -2.34
CA ALA A 143 -4.08 17.42 -2.48
C ALA A 143 -2.56 17.56 -2.69
N HIS A 144 -2.15 18.56 -3.46
CA HIS A 144 -0.74 18.82 -3.74
C HIS A 144 0.00 19.36 -2.50
N LYS A 145 1.30 19.12 -2.43
CA LYS A 145 2.17 19.75 -1.44
C LYS A 145 2.11 21.27 -1.58
N GLY A 146 2.06 21.96 -0.46
CA GLY A 146 1.94 23.43 -0.39
C GLY A 146 0.49 23.94 -0.33
N VAL A 147 -0.50 23.03 -0.43
CA VAL A 147 -1.91 23.43 -0.28
C VAL A 147 -2.26 23.67 1.18
N SER A 148 -3.00 24.74 1.44
CA SER A 148 -3.64 25.02 2.73
C SER A 148 -5.09 24.56 2.68
N ILE A 149 -5.45 23.63 3.55
CA ILE A 149 -6.79 23.06 3.65
C ILE A 149 -7.52 23.66 4.86
N LEU A 150 -8.72 24.15 4.64
CA LEU A 150 -9.62 24.60 5.68
C LEU A 150 -10.92 23.78 5.64
N ILE A 151 -11.27 23.12 6.73
CA ILE A 151 -12.53 22.41 6.88
C ILE A 151 -13.46 23.25 7.77
N ALA A 152 -14.54 23.76 7.19
CA ALA A 152 -15.62 24.42 7.93
C ALA A 152 -16.74 23.39 8.17
N SER A 153 -16.91 23.02 9.42
CA SER A 153 -17.84 21.96 9.82
C SER A 153 -18.37 22.20 11.23
N ASP A 154 -19.62 21.85 11.45
CA ASP A 154 -20.28 22.02 12.74
C ASP A 154 -20.43 20.67 13.50
N GLN A 155 -21.54 20.47 14.18
CA GLN A 155 -21.79 19.43 15.17
C GLN A 155 -21.73 17.97 14.66
N TYR A 156 -21.85 17.71 13.35
CA TYR A 156 -21.87 16.35 12.80
C TYR A 156 -20.51 15.85 12.31
N THR A 157 -19.48 16.66 12.45
CA THR A 157 -18.11 16.24 12.11
C THR A 157 -17.63 15.14 13.05
N ARG A 158 -16.94 14.16 12.48
CA ARG A 158 -16.23 13.09 13.23
C ARG A 158 -14.71 13.27 13.21
N ILE A 159 -14.22 14.39 12.68
CA ILE A 159 -12.80 14.70 12.66
C ILE A 159 -12.41 15.31 14.01
N THR A 160 -11.52 14.64 14.72
CA THR A 160 -10.93 15.11 15.98
C THR A 160 -9.62 15.84 15.71
N ASP A 161 -9.12 16.58 16.70
CA ASP A 161 -7.84 17.28 16.61
C ASP A 161 -6.67 16.27 16.53
N ASP A 162 -6.77 15.10 17.17
CA ASP A 162 -5.79 14.02 17.03
C ASP A 162 -5.71 13.52 15.58
N MET A 163 -6.84 13.30 14.91
CA MET A 163 -6.87 12.92 13.51
C MET A 163 -6.23 13.98 12.60
N LEU A 164 -6.41 15.28 12.90
CA LEU A 164 -5.76 16.35 12.18
C LEU A 164 -4.24 16.35 12.43
N ASN A 165 -3.81 16.10 13.66
CA ASN A 165 -2.39 15.98 14.00
C ASN A 165 -1.75 14.78 13.28
N ASP A 166 -2.43 13.64 13.25
CA ASP A 166 -1.98 12.45 12.49
C ASP A 166 -1.88 12.76 10.99
N PHE A 167 -2.85 13.48 10.44
CA PHE A 167 -2.82 13.91 9.04
C PHE A 167 -1.63 14.84 8.77
N ARG A 168 -1.38 15.84 9.63
CA ARG A 168 -0.23 16.77 9.51
C ARG A 168 1.10 16.00 9.57
N ALA A 169 1.21 15.02 10.46
CA ALA A 169 2.39 14.17 10.58
C ALA A 169 2.60 13.29 9.33
N ALA A 170 1.53 12.73 8.77
CA ALA A 170 1.57 11.88 7.57
C ALA A 170 1.79 12.68 6.28
N MET A 171 1.38 13.95 6.24
CA MET A 171 1.40 14.83 5.07
C MET A 171 2.09 16.17 5.37
N PRO A 172 3.40 16.18 5.71
CA PRO A 172 4.10 17.37 6.23
C PRO A 172 4.19 18.55 5.26
N GLY A 173 3.77 18.34 4.01
CA GLY A 173 3.73 19.42 3.00
C GLY A 173 2.35 20.06 2.82
N ILE A 174 1.35 19.69 3.62
CA ILE A 174 -0.04 20.19 3.53
C ILE A 174 -0.41 20.75 4.89
N SER A 175 -0.87 22.01 4.94
CA SER A 175 -1.50 22.54 6.15
C SER A 175 -2.99 22.20 6.18
N ILE A 176 -3.51 21.85 7.33
CA ILE A 176 -4.93 21.53 7.50
C ILE A 176 -5.44 22.07 8.83
N ASP A 177 -6.58 22.79 8.78
CA ASP A 177 -7.26 23.33 9.95
C ASP A 177 -8.76 23.08 9.86
N LYS A 178 -9.41 23.12 11.02
CA LYS A 178 -10.85 22.94 11.15
C LYS A 178 -11.44 24.13 11.92
N ILE A 179 -12.53 24.69 11.42
CA ILE A 179 -13.29 25.75 12.08
C ILE A 179 -14.79 25.39 12.10
N SER A 180 -15.55 26.10 12.92
CA SER A 180 -17.02 26.06 12.86
C SER A 180 -17.53 26.80 11.62
N ALA A 181 -18.46 26.19 10.90
CA ALA A 181 -19.22 26.83 9.82
C ALA A 181 -20.31 27.80 10.32
N ALA A 182 -20.44 27.95 11.65
CA ALA A 182 -21.40 28.83 12.35
C ALA A 182 -22.87 28.56 12.00
N HIS A 183 -23.20 27.30 11.67
CA HIS A 183 -24.56 26.88 11.30
C HIS A 183 -25.16 27.65 10.11
N LYS A 184 -24.32 28.25 9.25
CA LYS A 184 -24.77 29.06 8.13
C LYS A 184 -25.04 28.27 6.86
N PHE A 185 -24.48 27.05 6.77
CA PHE A 185 -24.53 26.24 5.55
C PHE A 185 -25.40 25.01 5.76
N HIS A 186 -26.39 24.87 4.92
CA HIS A 186 -27.20 23.66 4.81
C HIS A 186 -26.60 22.69 3.79
N ASP A 187 -26.09 23.24 2.70
CA ASP A 187 -25.47 22.53 1.59
C ASP A 187 -23.95 22.41 1.77
N ARG A 188 -23.33 21.63 0.91
CA ARG A 188 -21.91 21.33 0.94
C ARG A 188 -21.20 21.98 -0.23
N TYR A 189 -20.04 22.57 0.05
CA TYR A 189 -19.28 23.30 -0.95
C TYR A 189 -17.79 22.92 -0.86
N ILE A 190 -17.14 22.95 -2.03
CA ILE A 190 -15.68 22.85 -2.14
C ILE A 190 -15.21 24.05 -2.94
N LEU A 191 -14.40 24.91 -2.31
CA LEU A 191 -13.80 26.07 -2.96
C LEU A 191 -12.30 25.83 -3.10
N ILE A 192 -11.82 25.90 -4.34
CA ILE A 192 -10.43 25.67 -4.72
C ILE A 192 -9.80 27.00 -5.08
N ASP A 193 -8.58 27.25 -4.60
CA ASP A 193 -7.69 28.35 -5.00
C ASP A 193 -8.37 29.72 -4.99
N ILE A 194 -9.02 30.06 -3.88
CA ILE A 194 -9.76 31.33 -3.70
C ILE A 194 -8.93 32.55 -4.15
N LYS A 195 -9.57 33.48 -4.85
CA LYS A 195 -8.94 34.71 -5.38
C LYS A 195 -7.79 34.49 -6.35
N THR A 196 -7.74 33.36 -7.01
CA THR A 196 -6.76 33.10 -8.07
C THR A 196 -7.42 32.88 -9.43
N LYS A 197 -6.63 32.83 -10.50
CA LYS A 197 -7.14 32.52 -11.84
C LYS A 197 -7.62 31.06 -11.98
N SER A 198 -7.24 30.18 -11.07
CA SER A 198 -7.66 28.77 -11.01
C SER A 198 -8.79 28.53 -10.01
N GLU A 199 -9.44 29.56 -9.53
CA GLU A 199 -10.55 29.47 -8.59
C GLU A 199 -11.69 28.64 -9.17
N LYS A 200 -12.19 27.68 -8.37
CA LYS A 200 -13.35 26.86 -8.71
C LYS A 200 -14.19 26.63 -7.48
N LEU A 201 -15.50 26.70 -7.66
CA LEU A 201 -16.47 26.40 -6.61
C LEU A 201 -17.32 25.21 -7.03
N TYR A 202 -17.43 24.21 -6.17
CA TYR A 202 -18.32 23.08 -6.35
C TYR A 202 -19.42 23.06 -5.29
N HIS A 203 -20.64 22.81 -5.74
CA HIS A 203 -21.77 22.45 -4.89
C HIS A 203 -21.91 20.92 -4.88
N CYS A 204 -21.99 20.30 -3.70
CA CYS A 204 -22.04 18.86 -3.53
C CYS A 204 -23.35 18.45 -2.86
N GLY A 205 -24.14 17.60 -3.51
CA GLY A 205 -25.40 17.08 -2.98
C GLY A 205 -25.21 16.08 -1.82
N ALA A 206 -24.02 15.46 -1.70
CA ALA A 206 -23.66 14.58 -0.60
C ALA A 206 -22.30 14.93 -0.04
N SER A 207 -21.99 14.49 1.18
CA SER A 207 -20.64 14.51 1.75
C SER A 207 -19.73 13.51 1.05
N SER A 208 -18.44 13.78 1.00
CA SER A 208 -17.44 12.85 0.45
C SER A 208 -17.47 11.47 1.12
N LYS A 209 -17.85 11.37 2.41
CA LYS A 209 -18.00 10.09 3.09
C LYS A 209 -19.25 9.31 2.67
N ASP A 210 -20.35 9.99 2.31
CA ASP A 210 -21.66 9.39 2.06
C ASP A 210 -22.03 9.31 0.58
N ALA A 211 -21.29 9.98 -0.30
CA ALA A 211 -21.52 9.92 -1.74
C ALA A 211 -21.48 8.49 -2.27
N GLY A 212 -22.36 8.19 -3.22
CA GLY A 212 -22.56 6.83 -3.74
C GLY A 212 -23.51 5.95 -2.89
N ASN A 213 -23.92 6.37 -1.68
CA ASN A 213 -24.98 5.68 -0.92
C ASN A 213 -26.38 5.97 -1.47
N LYS A 214 -26.55 7.09 -2.14
CA LYS A 214 -27.77 7.52 -2.84
C LYS A 214 -27.36 8.31 -4.08
N ILE A 215 -28.30 8.53 -4.99
CA ILE A 215 -28.09 9.38 -6.17
C ILE A 215 -27.76 10.79 -5.70
N THR A 216 -26.67 11.34 -6.20
CA THR A 216 -26.20 12.69 -5.88
C THR A 216 -25.46 13.32 -7.05
N THR A 217 -25.30 14.63 -7.02
CA THR A 217 -24.54 15.38 -8.00
C THR A 217 -23.44 16.19 -7.34
N ILE A 218 -22.37 16.44 -8.05
CA ILE A 218 -21.37 17.46 -7.76
C ILE A 218 -21.34 18.37 -8.98
N VAL A 219 -21.52 19.67 -8.76
CA VAL A 219 -21.66 20.65 -9.86
C VAL A 219 -20.72 21.81 -9.62
N GLN A 220 -19.87 22.13 -10.60
CA GLN A 220 -19.09 23.36 -10.58
C GLN A 220 -20.02 24.54 -10.83
N LEU A 221 -19.96 25.53 -9.97
CA LEU A 221 -20.70 26.80 -10.09
C LEU A 221 -19.84 27.81 -10.83
N ASP A 222 -20.41 28.42 -11.86
CA ASP A 222 -19.68 29.42 -12.68
C ASP A 222 -19.70 30.82 -12.04
N ASP A 223 -20.77 31.20 -11.33
CA ASP A 223 -20.89 32.50 -10.67
C ASP A 223 -20.45 32.43 -9.19
N ILE A 224 -19.14 32.51 -8.96
CA ILE A 224 -18.53 32.42 -7.62
C ILE A 224 -18.78 33.70 -6.82
N GLU A 225 -18.93 34.84 -7.47
CA GLU A 225 -19.07 36.15 -6.79
C GLU A 225 -20.29 36.20 -5.85
N VAL A 226 -21.37 35.54 -6.22
CA VAL A 226 -22.59 35.45 -5.38
C VAL A 226 -22.30 34.80 -4.02
N TYR A 227 -21.33 33.86 -3.97
CA TYR A 227 -20.97 33.10 -2.78
C TYR A 227 -19.76 33.63 -2.05
N ARG A 228 -19.01 34.57 -2.64
CA ARG A 228 -17.69 35.00 -2.18
C ARG A 228 -17.69 35.51 -0.74
N SER A 229 -18.63 36.40 -0.40
CA SER A 229 -18.69 36.98 0.95
C SER A 229 -18.88 35.95 2.04
N MET A 230 -19.61 34.87 1.77
CA MET A 230 -19.87 33.80 2.73
C MET A 230 -18.58 32.99 3.01
N PHE A 231 -17.77 32.75 1.98
CA PHE A 231 -16.52 31.96 2.12
C PHE A 231 -15.39 32.83 2.69
N GLU A 232 -15.31 34.13 2.34
CA GLU A 232 -14.32 35.03 2.92
C GLU A 232 -14.48 35.17 4.43
N GLU A 233 -15.70 35.18 4.92
CA GLU A 233 -15.99 35.23 6.36
C GLU A 233 -15.38 34.00 7.08
N LEU A 234 -15.37 32.81 6.47
CA LEU A 234 -14.77 31.65 7.05
C LEU A 234 -13.23 31.76 7.19
N TYR A 235 -12.56 32.34 6.20
CA TYR A 235 -11.12 32.62 6.29
C TYR A 235 -10.80 33.68 7.36
N THR A 236 -11.60 34.74 7.47
CA THR A 236 -11.43 35.75 8.52
C THR A 236 -11.56 35.14 9.93
N ARG A 237 -12.46 34.19 10.10
CA ARG A 237 -12.59 33.44 11.38
C ARG A 237 -11.40 32.53 11.66
N GLN A 238 -10.81 31.90 10.66
CA GLN A 238 -9.58 31.10 10.83
C GLN A 238 -8.46 31.97 11.41
N GLU A 239 -8.26 33.17 10.84
CA GLU A 239 -7.23 34.10 11.31
C GLU A 239 -7.41 34.52 12.77
N GLN A 240 -8.68 34.65 13.22
CA GLN A 240 -8.99 35.03 14.62
C GLN A 240 -8.83 33.88 15.63
N HIS A 241 -8.85 32.63 15.20
CA HIS A 241 -8.76 31.44 16.07
C HIS A 241 -7.38 30.78 16.02
N GLY A 242 -6.50 31.18 15.10
CA GLY A 242 -5.16 30.64 14.89
C GLY A 242 -4.02 31.49 15.48
N GLY A 243 -4.34 32.50 16.29
CA GLY A 243 -3.40 33.39 16.99
C GLY A 243 -3.10 32.91 18.41
#